data_e8061adf320348bc6c73cdf2e5b0b552
#
_entry.id   e8061adf320348bc6c73cdf2e5b0b552
#
_cell.length_a   1.000
_cell.length_b   1.000
_cell.length_c   1.000
_cell.angle_alpha   90.00
_cell.angle_beta   90.00
_cell.angle_gamma   90.00
#
_symmetry.space_group_name_H-M   'P 1'
#
loop_
_entity.id
_entity.type
_entity.pdbx_description
1 polymer ?
#
loop_
_entity_poly.entity_id
_entity_poly.type
_entity_poly.pdbx_seq_one_letter_code
_entity_poly.pdbx_strand_id
1 'polypeptide(L)'
;MKKELIKKYIDYLNEVIKTEEDPNEADTLEYKRDDLLDILKEKNVYRAIEDLAITCPDEEVIGNYECLGAQDNYNCYCCEECWKRILNI
;
A
#
# COMPACT_ATOMS: atom_id res chain seq x y z
N MET A 1 -3.77 -1.07 -14.49
CA MET A 1 -2.89 -1.25 -13.31
C MET A 1 -1.57 -0.53 -13.54
N LYS A 2 -1.14 0.22 -12.55
CA LYS A 2 0.12 0.98 -12.65
C LYS A 2 1.29 0.13 -12.15
N LYS A 3 1.77 -0.77 -12.97
CA LYS A 3 2.84 -1.73 -12.60
C LYS A 3 4.14 -1.05 -12.19
N GLU A 4 4.52 0.02 -12.85
CA GLU A 4 5.75 0.75 -12.52
C GLU A 4 5.67 1.39 -11.13
N LEU A 5 4.51 1.92 -10.77
CA LEU A 5 4.29 2.47 -9.45
C LEU A 5 4.38 1.37 -8.38
N ILE A 6 3.80 0.20 -8.66
CA ILE A 6 3.85 -0.95 -7.74
C ILE A 6 5.30 -1.38 -7.53
N LYS A 7 6.09 -1.47 -8.59
CA LYS A 7 7.52 -1.82 -8.49
C LYS A 7 8.28 -0.80 -7.66
N LYS A 8 8.04 0.48 -7.89
CA LYS A 8 8.65 1.56 -7.12
C LYS A 8 8.31 1.45 -5.64
N TYR A 9 7.06 1.13 -5.34
CA TYR A 9 6.60 0.97 -3.97
C TYR A 9 7.28 -0.23 -3.30
N ILE A 10 7.40 -1.33 -4.00
CA ILE A 10 8.09 -2.53 -3.51
C ILE A 10 9.56 -2.22 -3.19
N ASP A 11 10.24 -1.51 -4.07
CA ASP A 11 11.63 -1.11 -3.86
C ASP A 11 11.78 -0.21 -2.63
N TYR A 12 10.86 0.74 -2.45
CA TYR A 12 10.81 1.60 -1.28
C TYR A 12 10.65 0.78 0.01
N LEU A 13 9.70 -0.15 0.02
CA LEU A 13 9.48 -0.99 1.20
C LEU A 13 10.68 -1.87 1.51
N ASN A 14 11.36 -2.42 0.50
CA ASN A 14 12.56 -3.20 0.72
C ASN A 14 13.66 -2.37 1.39
N GLU A 15 13.82 -1.11 1.01
CA GLU A 15 14.80 -0.23 1.64
C GLU A 15 14.42 0.10 3.08
N VAL A 16 13.15 0.37 3.34
CA VAL A 16 12.68 0.66 4.69
C VAL A 16 12.84 -0.57 5.60
N ILE A 17 12.53 -1.76 5.08
CA ILE A 17 12.69 -3.01 5.84
C ILE A 17 14.14 -3.22 6.28
N LYS A 18 15.09 -2.91 5.40
CA LYS A 18 16.53 -3.05 5.72
C LYS A 18 16.97 -2.18 6.87
N THR A 19 16.36 -1.01 7.03
CA THR A 19 16.75 -0.04 8.06
C THR A 19 15.84 -0.07 9.29
N GLU A 20 14.77 -0.87 9.26
CA GLU A 20 13.82 -0.95 10.37
C GLU A 20 14.40 -1.80 11.51
N GLU A 21 14.47 -1.20 12.69
CA GLU A 21 15.02 -1.87 13.88
C GLU A 21 13.94 -2.62 14.68
N ASP A 22 12.68 -2.22 14.55
CA ASP A 22 11.58 -2.87 15.25
C ASP A 22 11.09 -4.10 14.45
N PRO A 23 11.21 -5.32 15.01
CA PRO A 23 10.76 -6.53 14.30
C PRO A 23 9.28 -6.53 13.93
N ASN A 24 8.44 -5.94 14.76
CA ASN A 24 6.99 -5.87 14.49
C ASN A 24 6.70 -4.97 13.31
N GLU A 25 7.37 -3.82 13.24
CA GLU A 25 7.23 -2.91 12.10
C GLU A 25 7.79 -3.54 10.82
N ALA A 26 8.92 -4.23 10.93
CA ALA A 26 9.51 -4.92 9.80
C ALA A 26 8.56 -5.98 9.24
N ASP A 27 7.91 -6.76 10.10
CA ASP A 27 6.94 -7.77 9.69
C ASP A 27 5.76 -7.13 8.96
N THR A 28 5.23 -6.03 9.48
CA THR A 28 4.12 -5.30 8.86
C THR A 28 4.51 -4.81 7.46
N LEU A 29 5.71 -4.28 7.31
CA LEU A 29 6.21 -3.82 6.02
C LEU A 29 6.41 -4.97 5.04
N GLU A 30 6.85 -6.13 5.51
CA GLU A 30 7.00 -7.33 4.68
C GLU A 30 5.65 -7.83 4.16
N TYR A 31 4.62 -7.85 5.00
CA TYR A 31 3.26 -8.22 4.56
C TYR A 31 2.75 -7.27 3.48
N LYS A 32 2.97 -5.98 3.69
CA LYS A 32 2.56 -4.96 2.73
C LYS A 32 3.29 -5.15 1.39
N ARG A 33 4.58 -5.42 1.45
CA ARG A 33 5.38 -5.71 0.24
C ARG A 33 4.85 -6.95 -0.48
N ASP A 34 4.55 -8.03 0.26
CA ASP A 34 4.05 -9.27 -0.31
C ASP A 34 2.69 -9.07 -0.98
N ASP A 35 1.81 -8.26 -0.39
CA ASP A 35 0.53 -7.91 -0.99
C ASP A 35 0.72 -7.16 -2.31
N LEU A 36 1.66 -6.24 -2.35
CA LEU A 36 1.97 -5.51 -3.58
C LEU A 36 2.57 -6.44 -4.65
N LEU A 37 3.37 -7.41 -4.25
CA LEU A 37 3.90 -8.43 -5.16
C LEU A 37 2.78 -9.28 -5.75
N ASP A 38 1.79 -9.67 -4.94
CA ASP A 38 0.64 -10.42 -5.41
C ASP A 38 -0.15 -9.62 -6.45
N ILE A 39 -0.36 -8.33 -6.20
CA ILE A 39 -1.05 -7.45 -7.14
C ILE A 39 -0.25 -7.35 -8.44
N LEU A 40 1.07 -7.19 -8.35
CA LEU A 40 1.93 -7.08 -9.52
C LEU A 40 1.86 -8.35 -10.38
N LYS A 41 1.75 -9.51 -9.74
CA LYS A 41 1.63 -10.81 -10.41
C LYS A 41 0.20 -11.15 -10.80
N GLU A 42 -0.75 -10.27 -10.50
CA GLU A 42 -2.18 -10.46 -10.75
C GLU A 42 -2.74 -11.69 -10.05
N LYS A 43 -2.25 -11.97 -8.83
CA LYS A 43 -2.72 -13.06 -7.98
C LYS A 43 -3.44 -12.49 -6.76
N ASN A 44 -4.65 -13.00 -6.50
CA ASN A 44 -5.42 -12.62 -5.30
C ASN A 44 -5.50 -11.09 -5.11
N VAL A 45 -5.71 -10.36 -6.20
CA VAL A 45 -5.65 -8.89 -6.21
C VAL A 45 -6.61 -8.28 -5.19
N TYR A 46 -7.84 -8.78 -5.14
CA TYR A 46 -8.84 -8.22 -4.21
C TYR A 46 -8.48 -8.45 -2.76
N ARG A 47 -7.97 -9.63 -2.44
CA ARG A 47 -7.53 -9.95 -1.09
C ARG A 47 -6.33 -9.09 -0.68
N ALA A 48 -5.39 -8.90 -1.59
CA ALA A 48 -4.22 -8.06 -1.35
C ALA A 48 -4.64 -6.62 -1.08
N ILE A 49 -5.60 -6.10 -1.83
CA ILE A 49 -6.14 -4.75 -1.62
C ILE A 49 -6.82 -4.64 -0.25
N GLU A 50 -7.60 -5.65 0.14
CA GLU A 50 -8.23 -5.66 1.46
C GLU A 50 -7.19 -5.62 2.59
N ASP A 51 -6.11 -6.37 2.45
CA ASP A 51 -5.02 -6.35 3.42
C ASP A 51 -4.31 -5.00 3.44
N LEU A 52 -4.03 -4.42 2.28
CA LEU A 52 -3.42 -3.10 2.17
C LEU A 52 -4.31 -2.00 2.76
N ALA A 53 -5.62 -2.18 2.70
CA ALA A 53 -6.58 -1.19 3.16
C ALA A 53 -6.57 -0.97 4.68
N ILE A 54 -5.81 -1.75 5.43
CA ILE A 54 -5.59 -1.54 6.85
C ILE A 54 -4.85 -0.21 7.09
N THR A 55 -4.02 0.19 6.13
CA THR A 55 -3.27 1.45 6.19
C THR A 55 -3.50 2.28 4.93
N CYS A 56 -3.28 3.57 5.03
CA CYS A 56 -3.32 4.46 3.87
C CYS A 56 -2.05 4.29 3.03
N PRO A 57 -2.13 4.55 1.70
CA PRO A 57 -0.92 4.57 0.88
C PRO A 57 0.10 5.62 1.36
N ASP A 58 1.38 5.32 1.19
CA ASP A 58 2.46 6.19 1.64
C ASP A 58 2.71 7.34 0.65
N GLU A 59 2.51 8.58 1.11
CA GLU A 59 2.73 9.77 0.29
C GLU A 59 4.17 9.88 -0.21
N GLU A 60 5.11 9.33 0.53
CA GLU A 60 6.53 9.34 0.17
C GLU A 60 6.79 8.62 -1.16
N VAL A 61 5.95 7.66 -1.50
CA VAL A 61 6.08 6.88 -2.73
C VAL A 61 5.23 7.45 -3.86
N ILE A 62 3.97 7.78 -3.55
CA ILE A 62 2.98 8.13 -4.57
C ILE A 62 2.79 9.63 -4.73
N GLY A 63 3.40 10.44 -3.85
CA GLY A 63 3.22 11.88 -3.86
C GLY A 63 1.91 12.29 -3.21
N ASN A 64 1.54 13.54 -3.40
CA ASN A 64 0.30 14.06 -2.83
C ASN A 64 -0.91 13.41 -3.48
N TYR A 65 -1.81 12.89 -2.67
CA TYR A 65 -3.09 12.38 -3.13
C TYR A 65 -4.17 12.85 -2.15
N GLU A 66 -5.39 12.93 -2.66
CA GLU A 66 -6.52 13.32 -1.83
C GLU A 66 -7.12 12.07 -1.19
N CYS A 67 -7.03 12.00 0.14
CA CYS A 67 -7.64 10.92 0.89
C CYS A 67 -9.14 11.14 0.99
N LEU A 68 -9.92 10.21 0.45
CA LEU A 68 -11.38 10.30 0.47
C LEU A 68 -11.94 10.30 1.90
N GLY A 69 -11.23 9.68 2.85
CA GLY A 69 -11.62 9.64 4.25
C GLY A 69 -11.29 10.90 5.03
N ALA A 70 -10.44 11.78 4.49
CA ALA A 70 -10.06 13.01 5.17
C ALA A 70 -11.23 13.97 5.34
N GLN A 71 -12.27 13.82 4.56
CA GLN A 71 -13.49 14.63 4.67
C GLN A 71 -14.40 14.20 5.81
N ASP A 72 -14.22 12.98 6.29
CA ASP A 72 -15.07 12.35 7.31
C ASP A 72 -14.32 12.06 8.61
N ASN A 73 -13.47 12.84 9.06
CA ASN A 73 -12.71 12.88 10.32
C ASN A 73 -12.63 11.61 11.22
N TYR A 74 -13.35 10.54 10.94
CA TYR A 74 -13.48 9.44 11.90
C TYR A 74 -13.12 8.05 11.40
N ASN A 75 -13.18 7.78 10.09
CA ASN A 75 -12.93 6.43 9.62
C ASN A 75 -12.42 6.43 8.19
N CYS A 76 -11.23 5.88 7.99
CA CYS A 76 -10.74 5.58 6.65
C CYS A 76 -11.40 4.31 6.11
N TYR A 77 -12.74 4.29 5.99
CA TYR A 77 -13.42 3.19 5.31
C TYR A 77 -13.14 3.19 3.80
N CYS A 78 -12.52 4.25 3.32
CA CYS A 78 -12.23 4.41 1.91
C CYS A 78 -10.78 4.09 1.54
N CYS A 79 -10.00 3.51 2.46
CA CYS A 79 -8.62 3.12 2.15
C CYS A 79 -8.56 2.14 0.98
N GLU A 80 -9.48 1.19 0.92
CA GLU A 80 -9.59 0.26 -0.20
C GLU A 80 -9.78 1.00 -1.53
N GLU A 81 -10.68 1.97 -1.55
CA GLU A 81 -10.92 2.78 -2.75
C GLU A 81 -9.71 3.65 -3.10
N CYS A 82 -9.02 4.19 -2.10
CA CYS A 82 -7.79 4.94 -2.33
C CYS A 82 -6.73 4.06 -3.00
N TRP A 83 -6.53 2.86 -2.50
CA TRP A 83 -5.58 1.92 -3.10
C TRP A 83 -5.95 1.56 -4.53
N LYS A 84 -7.22 1.24 -4.78
CA LYS A 84 -7.71 0.92 -6.12
C LYS A 84 -7.49 2.07 -7.10
N ARG A 85 -7.78 3.29 -6.66
CA ARG A 85 -7.63 4.48 -7.49
C ARG A 85 -6.16 4.74 -7.81
N ILE A 86 -5.29 4.67 -6.80
CA ILE A 86 -3.86 4.94 -6.96
C ILE A 86 -3.20 3.90 -7.84
N LEU A 87 -3.54 2.63 -7.66
CA LEU A 87 -2.97 1.53 -8.43
C LEU A 87 -3.69 1.31 -9.76
N ASN A 88 -4.78 2.02 -9.99
CA ASN A 88 -5.58 1.93 -11.21
C ASN A 88 -6.13 0.51 -11.45
N ILE A 89 -6.78 -0.01 -10.44
CA ILE A 89 -7.38 -1.34 -10.50
C ILE A 89 -8.89 -1.25 -10.57
#